data_9d7691accb34288f9ea904d45ee788c8
#
_entry.id   9d7691accb34288f9ea904d45ee788c8
#
_cell.length_a   1.000
_cell.length_b   1.000
_cell.length_c   1.000
_cell.angle_alpha   90.00
_cell.angle_beta   90.00
_cell.angle_gamma   90.00
#
_symmetry.space_group_name_H-M   'P 1'
#
loop_
_entity.id
_entity.type
_entity.pdbx_description
1 polymer ?
#
loop_
_entity_poly.entity_id
_entity_poly.type
_entity_poly.pdbx_seq_one_letter_code
_entity_poly.pdbx_strand_id
1 'polypeptide(L)'
;SSEDLALVHNGIIENHESLKQQLIKAGYVFTSDTDTEVIVHLVHQLYQQTADLTKAVQQALKQLEGAYALAVIHQNQSDQLVCARKGSPLVIGVGIGEYFCASDPLALLQVTDRFIYLEEGDLATLTLNEHHIIDAQGQVVERAVTQWEHGNQAAEKGEYKHFMLKEIHEQPQALASTLEGRLSERRVLPQALGVAAMELLPQVRQV
;
A
#
# COMPACT_ATOMS: atom_id res chain seq x y z
N SER A 1 -20.64 5.19 -11.32
CA SER A 1 -20.54 5.38 -9.88
C SER A 1 -21.24 6.65 -9.49
N SER A 2 -21.70 6.73 -8.25
CA SER A 2 -22.12 7.99 -7.69
C SER A 2 -20.89 8.89 -7.52
N GLU A 3 -21.05 10.19 -7.59
CA GLU A 3 -20.00 11.17 -7.30
C GLU A 3 -19.63 11.20 -5.80
N ASP A 4 -20.20 10.29 -4.98
CA ASP A 4 -20.11 10.28 -3.53
C ASP A 4 -18.87 9.54 -2.98
N LEU A 5 -18.18 8.75 -3.82
CA LEU A 5 -17.03 7.93 -3.43
C LEU A 5 -15.82 8.24 -4.28
N ALA A 6 -14.68 8.50 -3.62
CA ALA A 6 -13.39 8.62 -4.29
C ALA A 6 -12.40 7.58 -3.76
N LEU A 7 -11.56 7.07 -4.66
CA LEU A 7 -10.59 6.02 -4.38
C LEU A 7 -9.31 6.29 -5.16
N VAL A 8 -8.18 6.04 -4.49
CA VAL A 8 -6.87 5.93 -5.13
C VAL A 8 -6.34 4.51 -4.98
N HIS A 9 -5.65 4.03 -6.00
CA HIS A 9 -5.16 2.65 -6.10
C HIS A 9 -3.76 2.61 -6.67
N ASN A 10 -2.90 1.85 -6.02
CA ASN A 10 -1.63 1.39 -6.54
C ASN A 10 -1.65 -0.14 -6.58
N GLY A 11 -1.33 -0.71 -7.72
CA GLY A 11 -1.31 -2.16 -7.89
C GLY A 11 -2.04 -2.65 -9.13
N ILE A 12 -2.42 -3.92 -9.14
CA ILE A 12 -3.15 -4.56 -10.24
C ILE A 12 -4.17 -5.53 -9.65
N ILE A 13 -5.43 -5.40 -10.09
CA ILE A 13 -6.51 -6.35 -9.76
C ILE A 13 -6.64 -7.36 -10.89
N GLU A 14 -6.18 -8.57 -10.64
CA GLU A 14 -6.08 -9.64 -11.64
C GLU A 14 -7.46 -10.10 -12.13
N ASN A 15 -8.46 -10.15 -11.23
CA ASN A 15 -9.82 -10.58 -11.57
C ASN A 15 -10.76 -9.43 -11.97
N HIS A 16 -10.23 -8.26 -12.32
CA HIS A 16 -11.02 -7.05 -12.65
C HIS A 16 -12.04 -7.29 -13.77
N GLU A 17 -11.72 -8.04 -14.81
CA GLU A 17 -12.63 -8.32 -15.91
C GLU A 17 -13.88 -9.09 -15.45
N SER A 18 -13.71 -10.10 -14.61
CA SER A 18 -14.82 -10.88 -14.04
C SER A 18 -15.74 -10.01 -13.19
N LEU A 19 -15.16 -9.16 -12.34
CA LEU A 19 -15.90 -8.22 -11.50
C LEU A 19 -16.60 -7.14 -12.34
N LYS A 20 -15.94 -6.61 -13.40
CA LYS A 20 -16.54 -5.66 -14.35
C LYS A 20 -17.81 -6.21 -14.98
N GLN A 21 -17.78 -7.46 -15.44
CA GLN A 21 -18.95 -8.11 -16.04
C GLN A 21 -20.13 -8.27 -15.05
N GLN A 22 -19.84 -8.56 -13.78
CA GLN A 22 -20.85 -8.64 -12.73
C GLN A 22 -21.47 -7.27 -12.44
N LEU A 23 -20.66 -6.24 -12.35
CA LEU A 23 -21.09 -4.87 -12.08
C LEU A 23 -21.90 -4.28 -13.25
N ILE A 24 -21.54 -4.57 -14.50
CA ILE A 24 -22.32 -4.19 -15.69
C ILE A 24 -23.72 -4.84 -15.62
N LYS A 25 -23.82 -6.12 -15.25
CA LYS A 25 -25.12 -6.80 -15.07
C LYS A 25 -25.93 -6.19 -13.93
N ALA A 26 -25.27 -5.61 -12.93
CA ALA A 26 -25.92 -4.89 -11.84
C ALA A 26 -26.28 -3.42 -12.20
N GLY A 27 -26.04 -3.00 -13.46
CA GLY A 27 -26.42 -1.68 -13.97
C GLY A 27 -25.34 -0.60 -13.86
N TYR A 28 -24.10 -0.95 -13.50
CA TYR A 28 -23.00 0.01 -13.48
C TYR A 28 -22.49 0.31 -14.89
N VAL A 29 -22.26 1.59 -15.15
CA VAL A 29 -21.69 2.09 -16.42
C VAL A 29 -20.22 2.43 -16.19
N PHE A 30 -19.36 1.85 -17.01
CA PHE A 30 -17.91 2.09 -16.98
C PHE A 30 -17.53 3.16 -17.98
N THR A 31 -16.66 4.07 -17.58
CA THR A 31 -16.17 5.19 -18.38
C THR A 31 -14.68 5.08 -18.72
N SER A 32 -13.98 4.13 -18.07
CA SER A 32 -12.57 3.83 -18.32
C SER A 32 -12.33 2.32 -18.45
N ASP A 33 -11.10 1.98 -18.84
CA ASP A 33 -10.62 0.59 -18.88
C ASP A 33 -9.74 0.24 -17.68
N THR A 34 -9.74 1.08 -16.64
CA THR A 34 -8.92 0.85 -15.45
C THR A 34 -9.57 -0.16 -14.51
N ASP A 35 -8.76 -1.01 -13.90
CA ASP A 35 -9.16 -1.89 -12.79
C ASP A 35 -9.59 -1.09 -11.56
N THR A 36 -9.07 0.13 -11.40
CA THR A 36 -9.45 1.05 -10.33
C THR A 36 -10.94 1.40 -10.37
N GLU A 37 -11.53 1.62 -11.56
CA GLU A 37 -12.97 1.90 -11.69
C GLU A 37 -13.81 0.70 -11.25
N VAL A 38 -13.32 -0.52 -11.46
CA VAL A 38 -13.96 -1.74 -10.95
C VAL A 38 -14.03 -1.73 -9.43
N ILE A 39 -12.93 -1.37 -8.76
CA ILE A 39 -12.92 -1.27 -7.29
C ILE A 39 -13.92 -0.22 -6.80
N VAL A 40 -13.94 0.96 -7.43
CA VAL A 40 -14.87 2.05 -7.06
C VAL A 40 -16.33 1.57 -7.13
N HIS A 41 -16.71 0.91 -8.23
CA HIS A 41 -18.08 0.41 -8.39
C HIS A 41 -18.40 -0.72 -7.42
N LEU A 42 -17.47 -1.62 -7.15
CA LEU A 42 -17.63 -2.69 -6.18
C LEU A 42 -17.84 -2.15 -4.76
N VAL A 43 -16.98 -1.23 -4.32
CA VAL A 43 -17.12 -0.60 -3.00
C VAL A 43 -18.43 0.17 -2.90
N HIS A 44 -18.82 0.92 -3.95
CA HIS A 44 -20.11 1.61 -3.99
C HIS A 44 -21.29 0.64 -3.84
N GLN A 45 -21.30 -0.46 -4.59
CA GLN A 45 -22.35 -1.47 -4.50
C GLN A 45 -22.50 -2.04 -3.08
N LEU A 46 -21.37 -2.34 -2.44
CA LEU A 46 -21.33 -2.87 -1.07
C LEU A 46 -21.72 -1.80 -0.04
N TYR A 47 -21.34 -0.55 -0.28
CA TYR A 47 -21.75 0.57 0.57
C TYR A 47 -23.27 0.78 0.57
N GLN A 48 -23.95 0.62 -0.58
CA GLN A 48 -25.43 0.69 -0.64
C GLN A 48 -26.11 -0.37 0.23
N GLN A 49 -25.42 -1.48 0.52
CA GLN A 49 -25.94 -2.56 1.36
C GLN A 49 -25.62 -2.39 2.84
N THR A 50 -24.45 -1.81 3.16
CA THR A 50 -23.91 -1.74 4.53
C THR A 50 -24.11 -0.39 5.19
N ALA A 51 -24.21 0.70 4.42
CA ALA A 51 -24.15 2.10 4.85
C ALA A 51 -22.92 2.40 5.75
N ASP A 52 -21.82 1.64 5.60
CA ASP A 52 -20.61 1.68 6.40
C ASP A 52 -19.41 1.47 5.47
N LEU A 53 -18.58 2.51 5.33
CA LEU A 53 -17.46 2.50 4.37
C LEU A 53 -16.42 1.43 4.71
N THR A 54 -16.07 1.30 6.00
CA THR A 54 -15.12 0.29 6.46
C THR A 54 -15.58 -1.12 6.13
N LYS A 55 -16.86 -1.42 6.40
CA LYS A 55 -17.45 -2.72 6.07
C LYS A 55 -17.54 -2.96 4.56
N ALA A 56 -17.91 -1.93 3.80
CA ALA A 56 -17.99 -2.02 2.35
C ALA A 56 -16.61 -2.33 1.73
N VAL A 57 -15.56 -1.60 2.17
CA VAL A 57 -14.19 -1.88 1.73
C VAL A 57 -13.78 -3.29 2.18
N GLN A 58 -13.97 -3.66 3.44
CA GLN A 58 -13.62 -4.99 3.95
C GLN A 58 -14.28 -6.13 3.13
N GLN A 59 -15.53 -5.95 2.72
CA GLN A 59 -16.23 -6.93 1.88
C GLN A 59 -15.70 -6.92 0.44
N ALA A 60 -15.31 -5.76 -0.09
CA ALA A 60 -14.69 -5.66 -1.40
C ALA A 60 -13.35 -6.39 -1.45
N LEU A 61 -12.50 -6.22 -0.41
CA LEU A 61 -11.19 -6.87 -0.33
C LEU A 61 -11.27 -8.40 -0.42
N LYS A 62 -12.36 -9.00 0.05
CA LYS A 62 -12.59 -10.46 -0.04
C LYS A 62 -12.86 -10.95 -1.47
N GLN A 63 -13.20 -10.04 -2.37
CA GLN A 63 -13.52 -10.33 -3.77
C GLN A 63 -12.38 -9.94 -4.72
N LEU A 64 -11.42 -9.14 -4.25
CA LEU A 64 -10.29 -8.69 -5.05
C LEU A 64 -9.15 -9.71 -5.03
N GLU A 65 -8.67 -10.07 -6.22
CA GLU A 65 -7.47 -10.88 -6.43
C GLU A 65 -6.36 -10.00 -7.01
N GLY A 66 -5.11 -10.19 -6.53
CA GLY A 66 -3.97 -9.40 -6.98
C GLY A 66 -3.32 -8.59 -5.85
N ALA A 67 -2.47 -7.64 -6.24
CA ALA A 67 -1.76 -6.75 -5.32
C ALA A 67 -2.34 -5.34 -5.38
N TYR A 68 -2.57 -4.73 -4.21
CA TYR A 68 -3.13 -3.38 -4.12
C TYR A 68 -2.71 -2.64 -2.86
N ALA A 69 -2.67 -1.33 -2.96
CA ALA A 69 -2.76 -0.38 -1.88
C ALA A 69 -3.89 0.60 -2.22
N LEU A 70 -4.85 0.73 -1.33
CA LEU A 70 -6.08 1.52 -1.52
C LEU A 70 -6.20 2.60 -0.46
N ALA A 71 -6.73 3.76 -0.86
CA ALA A 71 -7.27 4.74 0.07
C ALA A 71 -8.62 5.22 -0.46
N VAL A 72 -9.64 5.20 0.40
CA VAL A 72 -11.05 5.38 0.03
C VAL A 72 -11.71 6.37 0.97
N ILE A 73 -12.45 7.32 0.39
CA ILE A 73 -13.30 8.27 1.11
C ILE A 73 -14.72 8.23 0.57
N HIS A 74 -15.69 8.59 1.39
CA HIS A 74 -17.09 8.67 1.00
C HIS A 74 -17.74 9.96 1.55
N GLN A 75 -18.52 10.65 0.74
CA GLN A 75 -19.14 11.93 1.09
C GLN A 75 -19.97 11.88 2.37
N ASN A 76 -20.75 10.81 2.57
CA ASN A 76 -21.61 10.65 3.76
C ASN A 76 -20.86 10.20 5.01
N GLN A 77 -19.56 9.90 4.92
CA GLN A 77 -18.65 9.54 6.01
C GLN A 77 -17.31 10.27 5.82
N SER A 78 -17.40 11.59 5.65
CA SER A 78 -16.28 12.47 5.29
C SER A 78 -15.26 12.67 6.40
N ASP A 79 -15.54 12.18 7.60
CA ASP A 79 -14.69 12.21 8.78
C ASP A 79 -13.70 11.06 8.85
N GLN A 80 -13.75 10.13 7.89
CA GLN A 80 -12.87 8.98 7.85
C GLN A 80 -12.23 8.73 6.48
N LEU A 81 -11.00 8.20 6.52
CA LEU A 81 -10.26 7.65 5.40
C LEU A 81 -10.04 6.16 5.65
N VAL A 82 -10.45 5.32 4.73
CA VAL A 82 -10.23 3.86 4.81
C VAL A 82 -9.09 3.47 3.90
N CYS A 83 -8.05 2.87 4.48
CA CYS A 83 -6.85 2.42 3.78
C CYS A 83 -6.73 0.90 3.87
N ALA A 84 -6.27 0.25 2.80
CA ALA A 84 -6.03 -1.19 2.81
C ALA A 84 -4.83 -1.55 1.93
N ARG A 85 -4.10 -2.61 2.31
CA ARG A 85 -3.00 -3.10 1.49
C ARG A 85 -2.99 -4.62 1.37
N LYS A 86 -2.54 -5.08 0.19
CA LYS A 86 -2.16 -6.46 -0.09
C LYS A 86 -1.13 -6.45 -1.22
N GLY A 87 0.07 -6.98 -0.97
CA GLY A 87 1.15 -7.02 -1.97
C GLY A 87 1.84 -5.68 -2.24
N SER A 88 1.10 -4.57 -2.31
CA SER A 88 1.66 -3.23 -2.51
C SER A 88 1.95 -2.52 -1.18
N PRO A 89 3.01 -1.71 -1.06
CA PRO A 89 3.33 -1.00 0.18
C PRO A 89 2.31 0.10 0.50
N LEU A 90 2.04 0.29 1.80
CA LEU A 90 1.22 1.38 2.32
C LEU A 90 1.64 1.71 3.74
N VAL A 91 1.85 2.98 4.02
CA VAL A 91 2.19 3.49 5.34
C VAL A 91 1.20 4.55 5.79
N ILE A 92 0.97 4.63 7.09
CA ILE A 92 0.21 5.69 7.73
C ILE A 92 1.18 6.61 8.43
N GLY A 93 1.17 7.90 8.08
CA GLY A 93 1.87 8.95 8.81
C GLY A 93 1.04 9.43 9.98
N VAL A 94 1.65 9.51 11.16
CA VAL A 94 1.00 9.97 12.39
C VAL A 94 1.40 11.42 12.65
N GLY A 95 0.47 12.34 12.41
CA GLY A 95 0.64 13.76 12.68
C GLY A 95 0.10 14.18 14.05
N ILE A 96 -0.09 15.47 14.24
CA ILE A 96 -0.71 16.05 15.45
C ILE A 96 -2.16 16.39 15.14
N GLY A 97 -3.08 15.55 15.58
CA GLY A 97 -4.51 15.71 15.27
C GLY A 97 -4.85 15.41 13.80
N GLU A 98 -4.03 14.63 13.12
CA GLU A 98 -4.21 14.24 11.73
C GLU A 98 -3.45 12.97 11.39
N TYR A 99 -3.90 12.28 10.35
CA TYR A 99 -3.23 11.11 9.79
C TYR A 99 -3.06 11.28 8.28
N PHE A 100 -2.01 10.69 7.77
CA PHE A 100 -1.66 10.69 6.36
C PHE A 100 -1.57 9.25 5.86
N CYS A 101 -1.70 9.06 4.55
CA CYS A 101 -1.54 7.76 3.92
C CYS A 101 -0.71 7.93 2.65
N ALA A 102 0.32 7.10 2.49
CA ALA A 102 1.16 7.07 1.29
C ALA A 102 1.72 5.67 1.03
N SER A 103 2.14 5.42 -0.19
CA SER A 103 2.84 4.19 -0.57
C SER A 103 4.31 4.17 -0.09
N ASP A 104 4.89 5.35 0.17
CA ASP A 104 6.28 5.51 0.61
C ASP A 104 6.36 6.57 1.72
N PRO A 105 7.04 6.29 2.86
CA PRO A 105 7.22 7.26 3.93
C PRO A 105 7.94 8.54 3.49
N LEU A 106 8.80 8.48 2.47
CA LEU A 106 9.50 9.66 1.93
C LEU A 106 8.54 10.76 1.46
N ALA A 107 7.36 10.38 0.96
CA ALA A 107 6.34 11.33 0.55
C ALA A 107 5.77 12.16 1.71
N LEU A 108 5.88 11.65 2.94
CA LEU A 108 5.31 12.25 4.15
C LEU A 108 6.34 12.89 5.09
N LEU A 109 7.63 12.76 4.83
CA LEU A 109 8.69 13.27 5.72
C LEU A 109 8.64 14.79 5.94
N GLN A 110 7.96 15.53 5.07
CA GLN A 110 7.77 16.98 5.24
C GLN A 110 6.69 17.33 6.30
N VAL A 111 5.83 16.36 6.64
CA VAL A 111 4.70 16.57 7.55
C VAL A 111 4.78 15.71 8.81
N THR A 112 5.45 14.57 8.77
CA THR A 112 5.67 13.70 9.93
C THR A 112 6.88 12.78 9.73
N ASP A 113 7.52 12.42 10.85
CA ASP A 113 8.58 11.41 10.93
C ASP A 113 8.13 10.13 11.65
N ARG A 114 6.81 10.03 11.97
CA ARG A 114 6.22 8.93 12.71
C ARG A 114 5.31 8.12 11.81
N PHE A 115 5.59 6.83 11.66
CA PHE A 115 4.92 5.96 10.70
C PHE A 115 4.38 4.68 11.33
N ILE A 116 3.20 4.27 10.88
CA ILE A 116 2.66 2.93 11.07
C ILE A 116 2.77 2.20 9.74
N TYR A 117 3.53 1.12 9.70
CA TYR A 117 3.64 0.25 8.53
C TYR A 117 2.53 -0.79 8.61
N LEU A 118 1.61 -0.74 7.65
CA LEU A 118 0.58 -1.76 7.55
C LEU A 118 1.19 -3.08 7.12
N GLU A 119 0.73 -4.19 7.71
CA GLU A 119 1.10 -5.54 7.33
C GLU A 119 0.20 -6.07 6.21
N GLU A 120 0.53 -7.26 5.72
CA GLU A 120 -0.18 -7.89 4.60
C GLU A 120 -1.64 -8.21 4.97
N GLY A 121 -2.57 -7.63 4.20
CA GLY A 121 -4.00 -7.79 4.41
C GLY A 121 -4.61 -6.85 5.44
N ASP A 122 -3.84 -5.90 6.00
CA ASP A 122 -4.36 -4.90 6.93
C ASP A 122 -5.34 -3.95 6.23
N LEU A 123 -6.40 -3.62 6.97
CA LEU A 123 -7.31 -2.52 6.67
C LEU A 123 -7.30 -1.54 7.85
N ALA A 124 -7.03 -0.28 7.57
CA ALA A 124 -7.01 0.80 8.54
C ALA A 124 -8.14 1.79 8.29
N THR A 125 -8.86 2.17 9.33
CA THR A 125 -9.80 3.30 9.33
C THR A 125 -9.18 4.44 10.14
N LEU A 126 -8.98 5.57 9.49
CA LEU A 126 -8.35 6.76 10.04
C LEU A 126 -9.40 7.86 10.20
N THR A 127 -9.44 8.48 11.37
CA THR A 127 -10.18 9.72 11.63
C THR A 127 -9.19 10.82 12.02
N LEU A 128 -9.64 12.01 12.34
CA LEU A 128 -8.74 13.07 12.80
C LEU A 128 -8.01 12.72 14.11
N ASN A 129 -8.63 11.93 14.99
CA ASN A 129 -8.14 11.72 16.35
C ASN A 129 -7.63 10.30 16.61
N GLU A 130 -8.05 9.33 15.84
CA GLU A 130 -7.78 7.92 16.11
C GLU A 130 -7.66 7.09 14.83
N HIS A 131 -7.03 5.95 14.95
CA HIS A 131 -6.93 4.96 13.91
C HIS A 131 -7.30 3.59 14.44
N HIS A 132 -7.96 2.81 13.61
CA HIS A 132 -8.33 1.42 13.91
C HIS A 132 -7.80 0.54 12.78
N ILE A 133 -7.07 -0.51 13.13
CA ILE A 133 -6.51 -1.44 12.16
C ILE A 133 -7.08 -2.83 12.42
N ILE A 134 -7.51 -3.49 11.38
CA ILE A 134 -7.90 -4.91 11.40
C ILE A 134 -6.99 -5.67 10.44
N ASP A 135 -6.63 -6.89 10.82
CA ASP A 135 -5.83 -7.78 10.00
C ASP A 135 -6.65 -8.51 8.93
N ALA A 136 -5.99 -9.36 8.15
CA ALA A 136 -6.61 -10.19 7.11
C ALA A 136 -7.71 -11.14 7.64
N GLN A 137 -7.70 -11.45 8.93
CA GLN A 137 -8.70 -12.28 9.62
C GLN A 137 -9.85 -11.45 10.19
N GLY A 138 -9.77 -10.11 10.10
CA GLY A 138 -10.75 -9.19 10.65
C GLY A 138 -10.61 -8.96 12.16
N GLN A 139 -9.47 -9.32 12.75
CA GLN A 139 -9.18 -9.06 14.16
C GLN A 139 -8.59 -7.66 14.32
N VAL A 140 -9.02 -6.94 15.36
CA VAL A 140 -8.43 -5.66 15.71
C VAL A 140 -6.99 -5.89 16.16
N VAL A 141 -6.07 -5.18 15.55
CA VAL A 141 -4.63 -5.28 15.82
C VAL A 141 -4.02 -3.91 16.06
N GLU A 142 -2.98 -3.89 16.87
CA GLU A 142 -2.13 -2.70 17.02
C GLU A 142 -0.87 -2.87 16.19
N ARG A 143 -0.48 -1.81 15.49
CA ARG A 143 0.79 -1.72 14.77
C ARG A 143 1.66 -0.67 15.42
N ALA A 144 2.95 -1.00 15.60
CA ALA A 144 3.88 -0.07 16.24
C ALA A 144 4.05 1.22 15.43
N VAL A 145 4.07 2.34 16.13
CA VAL A 145 4.51 3.62 15.55
C VAL A 145 6.03 3.62 15.54
N THR A 146 6.62 3.68 14.37
CA THR A 146 8.07 3.73 14.16
C THR A 146 8.47 5.16 13.83
N GLN A 147 9.51 5.68 14.47
CA GLN A 147 10.10 6.96 14.12
C GLN A 147 11.13 6.76 13.01
N TRP A 148 11.10 7.65 12.02
CA TRP A 148 12.08 7.66 10.94
C TRP A 148 13.44 8.14 11.45
N GLU A 149 14.42 7.25 11.49
CA GLU A 149 15.76 7.53 12.02
C GLU A 149 16.74 8.06 10.96
N HIS A 150 16.40 7.93 9.69
CA HIS A 150 17.26 8.39 8.59
C HIS A 150 16.94 9.85 8.31
N GLY A 151 17.96 10.72 8.44
CA GLY A 151 17.78 12.17 8.26
C GLY A 151 17.11 12.55 6.93
N ASN A 152 16.55 13.75 6.87
CA ASN A 152 15.78 14.30 5.74
C ASN A 152 16.52 14.32 4.39
N GLN A 153 17.81 13.98 4.35
CA GLN A 153 18.62 13.95 3.12
C GLN A 153 18.04 13.02 2.04
N ALA A 154 17.36 11.92 2.43
CA ALA A 154 16.69 11.03 1.47
C ALA A 154 15.49 11.73 0.77
N ALA A 155 14.80 12.62 1.49
CA ALA A 155 13.64 13.35 0.96
C ALA A 155 14.03 14.65 0.20
N GLU A 156 15.30 15.03 0.20
CA GLU A 156 15.77 16.20 -0.52
C GLU A 156 16.27 15.84 -1.93
N LYS A 157 15.90 16.67 -2.92
CA LYS A 157 16.39 16.46 -4.29
C LYS A 157 17.90 16.70 -4.45
N GLY A 158 18.52 17.41 -3.47
CA GLY A 158 19.89 17.85 -3.59
C GLY A 158 20.07 18.77 -4.79
N GLU A 159 21.13 18.54 -5.57
CA GLU A 159 21.43 19.29 -6.78
C GLU A 159 20.61 18.87 -8.03
N TYR A 160 19.77 17.85 -7.90
CA TYR A 160 19.01 17.30 -9.02
C TYR A 160 17.67 18.01 -9.24
N LYS A 161 17.32 18.22 -10.51
CA LYS A 161 16.06 18.86 -10.90
C LYS A 161 14.83 18.00 -10.55
N HIS A 162 14.96 16.68 -10.61
CA HIS A 162 13.89 15.72 -10.39
C HIS A 162 14.38 14.56 -9.50
N PHE A 163 13.52 14.01 -8.66
CA PHE A 163 13.83 12.84 -7.84
C PHE A 163 14.28 11.63 -8.66
N MET A 164 13.60 11.34 -9.76
CA MET A 164 13.99 10.27 -10.69
C MET A 164 15.44 10.41 -11.15
N LEU A 165 15.89 11.64 -11.44
CA LEU A 165 17.27 11.89 -11.86
C LEU A 165 18.26 11.61 -10.72
N LYS A 166 17.92 12.02 -9.49
CA LYS A 166 18.68 11.70 -8.29
C LYS A 166 18.81 10.19 -8.12
N GLU A 167 17.69 9.48 -8.14
CA GLU A 167 17.63 8.02 -7.97
C GLU A 167 18.47 7.29 -9.02
N ILE A 168 18.42 7.71 -10.29
CA ILE A 168 19.27 7.15 -11.34
C ILE A 168 20.76 7.27 -10.99
N HIS A 169 21.18 8.42 -10.48
CA HIS A 169 22.59 8.65 -10.12
C HIS A 169 23.00 7.95 -8.81
N GLU A 170 22.05 7.71 -7.92
CA GLU A 170 22.27 7.00 -6.65
C GLU A 170 22.26 5.47 -6.79
N GLN A 171 21.78 4.92 -7.91
CA GLN A 171 21.72 3.46 -8.14
C GLN A 171 23.04 2.72 -7.85
N PRO A 172 24.22 3.19 -8.29
CA PRO A 172 25.46 2.49 -8.00
C PRO A 172 25.73 2.35 -6.50
N GLN A 173 25.47 3.42 -5.74
CA GLN A 173 25.64 3.43 -4.29
C GLN A 173 24.57 2.55 -3.59
N ALA A 174 23.33 2.63 -4.02
CA ALA A 174 22.24 1.82 -3.49
C ALA A 174 22.49 0.32 -3.71
N LEU A 175 22.98 -0.06 -4.89
CA LEU A 175 23.39 -1.43 -5.20
C LEU A 175 24.57 -1.86 -4.33
N ALA A 176 25.60 -1.04 -4.20
CA ALA A 176 26.75 -1.32 -3.35
C ALA A 176 26.32 -1.58 -1.89
N SER A 177 25.50 -0.70 -1.34
CA SER A 177 24.96 -0.82 0.04
C SER A 177 24.07 -2.07 0.20
N THR A 178 23.26 -2.39 -0.82
CA THR A 178 22.41 -3.59 -0.80
C THR A 178 23.24 -4.87 -0.82
N LEU A 179 24.35 -4.87 -1.52
CA LEU A 179 25.22 -6.04 -1.66
C LEU A 179 26.25 -6.15 -0.52
N GLU A 180 26.44 -5.10 0.25
CA GLU A 180 27.37 -5.09 1.39
C GLU A 180 27.03 -6.21 2.38
N GLY A 181 28.07 -6.98 2.76
CA GLY A 181 27.92 -8.15 3.62
C GLY A 181 27.22 -9.36 2.98
N ARG A 182 26.67 -9.23 1.77
CA ARG A 182 26.01 -10.34 1.03
C ARG A 182 26.89 -10.97 -0.04
N LEU A 183 27.91 -10.24 -0.46
CA LEU A 183 28.90 -10.70 -1.42
C LEU A 183 30.30 -10.68 -0.82
N SER A 184 31.11 -11.69 -1.14
CA SER A 184 32.56 -11.60 -1.12
C SER A 184 33.06 -11.29 -2.53
N GLU A 185 34.37 -11.08 -2.73
CA GLU A 185 34.94 -10.75 -4.03
C GLU A 185 34.54 -11.71 -5.19
N ARG A 186 34.14 -12.94 -4.87
CA ARG A 186 33.83 -13.99 -5.88
C ARG A 186 32.62 -14.86 -5.56
N ARG A 187 31.90 -14.61 -4.46
CA ARG A 187 30.82 -15.49 -4.02
C ARG A 187 29.71 -14.73 -3.33
N VAL A 188 28.47 -15.17 -3.58
CA VAL A 188 27.33 -14.83 -2.70
C VAL A 188 27.54 -15.50 -1.35
N LEU A 189 27.26 -14.78 -0.27
CA LEU A 189 27.31 -15.29 1.11
C LEU A 189 25.89 -15.73 1.52
N PRO A 190 25.54 -17.02 1.38
CA PRO A 190 24.18 -17.49 1.68
C PRO A 190 23.76 -17.20 3.13
N GLN A 191 24.73 -17.15 4.05
CA GLN A 191 24.50 -16.86 5.46
C GLN A 191 23.85 -15.49 5.69
N ALA A 192 24.19 -14.52 4.85
CA ALA A 192 23.64 -13.16 4.93
C ALA A 192 22.18 -13.07 4.45
N LEU A 193 21.67 -14.12 3.81
CA LEU A 193 20.30 -14.25 3.33
C LEU A 193 19.40 -15.10 4.24
N GLY A 194 19.94 -15.56 5.37
CA GLY A 194 19.23 -16.36 6.35
C GLY A 194 19.38 -17.89 6.19
N VAL A 195 18.94 -18.63 7.20
CA VAL A 195 19.13 -20.10 7.29
C VAL A 195 18.47 -20.82 6.11
N ALA A 196 17.27 -20.44 5.75
CA ALA A 196 16.55 -21.05 4.63
C ALA A 196 17.28 -20.89 3.28
N ALA A 197 17.96 -19.76 3.06
CA ALA A 197 18.74 -19.53 1.86
C ALA A 197 20.01 -20.41 1.80
N MET A 198 20.61 -20.73 2.93
CA MET A 198 21.76 -21.64 3.00
C MET A 198 21.43 -23.06 2.50
N GLU A 199 20.20 -23.51 2.77
CA GLU A 199 19.73 -24.83 2.37
C GLU A 199 19.23 -24.84 0.90
N LEU A 200 18.55 -23.76 0.50
CA LEU A 200 17.88 -23.68 -0.80
C LEU A 200 18.83 -23.32 -1.95
N LEU A 201 19.69 -22.29 -1.77
CA LEU A 201 20.51 -21.76 -2.85
C LEU A 201 21.43 -22.80 -3.51
N PRO A 202 22.05 -23.78 -2.80
CA PRO A 202 22.85 -24.83 -3.45
C PRO A 202 22.04 -25.75 -4.38
N GLN A 203 20.72 -25.80 -4.22
CA GLN A 203 19.82 -26.66 -4.99
C GLN A 203 19.23 -25.95 -6.22
N VAL A 204 19.31 -24.62 -6.26
CA VAL A 204 18.79 -23.83 -7.38
C VAL A 204 19.72 -23.97 -8.58
N ARG A 205 19.20 -24.47 -9.70
CA ARG A 205 19.93 -24.66 -10.94
C ARG A 205 19.61 -23.61 -12.01
N GLN A 206 18.49 -22.91 -11.85
CA GLN A 206 18.03 -21.89 -12.79
C GLN A 206 17.12 -20.89 -12.03
N VAL A 207 17.23 -19.61 -12.34
CA VAL A 207 16.42 -18.51 -11.80
C VAL A 207 15.64 -17.88 -12.96
#